data_b928d54a38cf4814da8a06d21747ae0a
#
_entry.id   b928d54a38cf4814da8a06d21747ae0a
#
_cell.length_a   1.000
_cell.length_b   1.000
_cell.length_c   1.000
_cell.angle_alpha   90.00
_cell.angle_beta   90.00
_cell.angle_gamma   90.00
#
_symmetry.space_group_name_H-M   'P 1'
#
loop_
_entity.id
_entity.type
_entity.pdbx_description
1 polymer ?
#
loop_
_entity_poly.entity_id
_entity_poly.type
_entity_poly.pdbx_seq_one_letter_code
_entity_poly.pdbx_strand_id
1 'polypeptide(L)'
;NTNQNPGTNTNQNPGTNTNQNPGTDTQSPQPQTIPARNYIGFGGNFGLNGETALGENAFTIFSKIGLTNNFSFRPAATISDKAVLLLPVTIDFPIKSSTIFRESRIIAIPYIGGGAAVSTDDNSSVEFLLTGGVDIPLSDEFSATAGVDVGFFDETDIGLKLGIGYNF
;
A
#
# COMPACT_ATOMS: atom_id res chain seq x y z
N ASN A 1 8.98 -96.28 -10.13
CA ASN A 1 7.61 -96.10 -9.68
C ASN A 1 7.47 -94.96 -8.76
N THR A 2 6.49 -94.19 -9.09
CA THR A 2 5.83 -93.16 -8.33
C THR A 2 6.43 -91.77 -8.45
N ASN A 3 5.84 -91.10 -9.35
CA ASN A 3 5.62 -89.66 -9.42
C ASN A 3 5.07 -89.09 -8.12
N GLN A 4 5.64 -88.01 -7.67
CA GLN A 4 4.82 -86.98 -7.04
C GLN A 4 5.49 -85.66 -7.20
N ASN A 5 4.87 -84.84 -7.97
CA ASN A 5 5.09 -83.41 -8.06
C ASN A 5 4.17 -82.74 -7.04
N PRO A 6 4.61 -81.81 -6.25
CA PRO A 6 3.77 -80.71 -5.81
C PRO A 6 4.36 -79.37 -6.27
N GLY A 7 3.73 -78.81 -7.24
CA GLY A 7 3.94 -77.41 -7.58
C GLY A 7 3.46 -76.51 -6.45
N THR A 8 4.32 -75.68 -5.99
CA THR A 8 3.95 -74.49 -5.22
C THR A 8 4.41 -73.29 -5.99
N ASN A 9 3.46 -72.71 -6.69
CA ASN A 9 3.56 -71.38 -7.23
C ASN A 9 3.50 -70.36 -6.09
N THR A 10 4.61 -69.85 -5.69
CA THR A 10 4.67 -68.62 -4.90
C THR A 10 5.16 -67.51 -5.80
N ASN A 11 4.25 -66.89 -6.46
CA ASN A 11 4.46 -65.64 -7.15
C ASN A 11 4.52 -64.53 -6.08
N GLN A 12 5.68 -64.27 -5.51
CA GLN A 12 5.96 -63.09 -4.76
C GLN A 12 6.70 -62.13 -5.68
N ASN A 13 6.00 -61.16 -6.15
CA ASN A 13 6.53 -60.01 -6.86
C ASN A 13 6.83 -58.91 -5.83
N PRO A 14 8.10 -58.65 -5.51
CA PRO A 14 8.46 -57.43 -4.74
C PRO A 14 8.71 -56.34 -5.75
N GLY A 15 7.60 -55.75 -6.21
CA GLY A 15 7.64 -54.50 -6.95
C GLY A 15 7.85 -53.33 -6.00
N THR A 16 9.07 -53.10 -5.60
CA THR A 16 9.49 -51.84 -4.99
C THR A 16 9.64 -50.80 -6.09
N ASN A 17 8.56 -50.18 -6.48
CA ASN A 17 8.60 -48.95 -7.23
C ASN A 17 8.86 -47.79 -6.26
N THR A 18 10.10 -47.59 -5.89
CA THR A 18 10.60 -46.34 -5.33
C THR A 18 10.95 -45.39 -6.47
N ASN A 19 9.96 -44.90 -7.15
CA ASN A 19 10.10 -43.69 -7.96
C ASN A 19 9.89 -42.49 -7.03
N GLN A 20 10.83 -42.29 -6.12
CA GLN A 20 11.02 -40.99 -5.50
C GLN A 20 11.75 -40.13 -6.53
N ASN A 21 10.97 -39.46 -7.35
CA ASN A 21 11.42 -38.29 -8.07
C ASN A 21 11.63 -37.20 -7.02
N PRO A 22 12.85 -36.73 -6.74
CA PRO A 22 13.03 -35.49 -5.98
C PRO A 22 12.59 -34.38 -6.92
N GLY A 23 11.28 -34.14 -6.91
CA GLY A 23 10.73 -32.91 -7.45
C GLY A 23 11.42 -31.78 -6.73
N THR A 24 12.34 -31.16 -7.39
CA THR A 24 12.74 -29.79 -7.10
C THR A 24 11.49 -28.95 -7.24
N ASP A 25 10.77 -28.81 -6.13
CA ASP A 25 9.80 -27.74 -5.98
C ASP A 25 10.57 -26.41 -6.07
N THR A 26 10.88 -26.04 -7.30
CA THR A 26 11.18 -24.67 -7.63
C THR A 26 9.85 -23.95 -7.52
N GLN A 27 9.39 -23.70 -6.29
CA GLN A 27 8.39 -22.69 -6.05
C GLN A 27 9.00 -21.39 -6.55
N SER A 28 8.61 -21.01 -7.75
CA SER A 28 8.78 -19.64 -8.22
C SER A 28 8.29 -18.74 -7.11
N PRO A 29 9.08 -17.73 -6.68
CA PRO A 29 8.62 -16.81 -5.67
C PRO A 29 7.31 -16.20 -6.16
N GLN A 30 6.19 -16.65 -5.59
CA GLN A 30 4.92 -15.95 -5.81
C GLN A 30 5.18 -14.51 -5.41
N PRO A 31 4.80 -13.54 -6.24
CA PRO A 31 4.84 -12.15 -5.83
C PRO A 31 3.99 -12.07 -4.57
N GLN A 32 4.61 -11.87 -3.41
CA GLN A 32 3.86 -11.63 -2.20
C GLN A 32 3.08 -10.35 -2.43
N THR A 33 1.79 -10.52 -2.65
CA THR A 33 0.84 -9.43 -2.72
C THR A 33 0.84 -8.77 -1.35
N ILE A 34 1.46 -7.60 -1.26
CA ILE A 34 1.42 -6.83 -0.03
C ILE A 34 0.03 -6.25 0.03
N PRO A 35 -0.81 -6.58 1.03
CA PRO A 35 -2.10 -5.94 1.18
C PRO A 35 -1.88 -4.44 1.26
N ALA A 36 -2.59 -3.67 0.44
CA ALA A 36 -2.61 -2.23 0.58
C ALA A 36 -3.10 -1.91 1.99
N ARG A 37 -2.22 -1.36 2.84
CA ARG A 37 -2.61 -0.99 4.20
C ARG A 37 -3.55 0.20 4.11
N ASN A 38 -4.78 -0.01 4.54
CA ASN A 38 -5.74 1.07 4.72
C ASN A 38 -5.47 1.75 6.05
N TYR A 39 -5.65 3.05 6.10
CA TYR A 39 -5.58 3.79 7.35
C TYR A 39 -6.50 5.03 7.32
N ILE A 40 -6.87 5.50 8.49
CA ILE A 40 -7.42 6.82 8.74
C ILE A 40 -6.51 7.56 9.68
N GLY A 41 -6.27 8.84 9.45
CA GLY A 41 -5.31 9.60 10.21
C GLY A 41 -5.64 11.08 10.33
N PHE A 42 -4.82 11.74 11.10
CA PHE A 42 -4.86 13.18 11.27
C PHE A 42 -3.46 13.76 11.38
N GLY A 43 -3.34 15.04 11.14
CA GLY A 43 -2.06 15.73 11.17
C GLY A 43 -2.17 17.22 10.94
N GLY A 44 -1.05 17.82 10.56
CA GLY A 44 -0.96 19.22 10.16
C GLY A 44 -0.66 19.37 8.69
N ASN A 45 -1.19 20.40 8.10
CA ASN A 45 -0.77 20.95 6.83
C ASN A 45 -0.01 22.26 7.11
N PHE A 46 1.17 22.39 6.54
CA PHE A 46 2.00 23.58 6.62
C PHE A 46 2.00 24.24 5.24
N GLY A 47 1.26 25.34 5.14
CA GLY A 47 1.17 26.08 3.90
C GLY A 47 2.50 26.71 3.52
N LEU A 48 2.90 26.52 2.27
CA LEU A 48 4.12 27.10 1.70
C LEU A 48 3.80 28.25 0.76
N ASN A 49 2.64 28.19 0.12
CA ASN A 49 2.13 29.22 -0.80
C ASN A 49 0.63 29.01 -1.04
N GLY A 50 -0.12 30.10 -1.23
CA GLY A 50 -1.53 30.09 -1.60
C GLY A 50 -2.44 30.76 -0.57
N GLU A 51 -3.72 30.87 -0.89
CA GLU A 51 -4.74 31.57 -0.12
C GLU A 51 -5.83 30.63 0.43
N THR A 52 -5.80 29.34 0.05
CA THR A 52 -6.76 28.37 0.58
C THR A 52 -6.18 27.66 1.82
N ALA A 53 -7.02 26.86 2.48
CA ALA A 53 -6.56 26.04 3.61
C ALA A 53 -5.39 25.10 3.27
N LEU A 54 -5.15 24.80 2.00
CA LEU A 54 -4.01 24.03 1.53
C LEU A 54 -2.73 24.88 1.58
N GLY A 55 -2.78 26.15 1.20
CA GLY A 55 -1.69 27.11 1.22
C GLY A 55 -1.40 27.71 2.60
N GLU A 56 -2.18 27.39 3.61
CA GLU A 56 -2.08 27.88 4.98
C GLU A 56 -1.74 26.78 5.99
N ASN A 57 -1.41 27.19 7.21
CA ASN A 57 -1.27 26.24 8.32
C ASN A 57 -2.66 25.77 8.77
N ALA A 58 -2.90 24.50 8.68
CA ALA A 58 -4.21 23.92 8.87
C ALA A 58 -4.15 22.54 9.55
N PHE A 59 -5.25 22.13 10.13
CA PHE A 59 -5.45 20.76 10.58
C PHE A 59 -5.91 19.90 9.41
N THR A 60 -5.41 18.68 9.31
CA THR A 60 -5.79 17.76 8.23
C THR A 60 -6.25 16.42 8.80
N ILE A 61 -7.40 15.95 8.32
CA ILE A 61 -7.88 14.57 8.47
C ILE A 61 -7.69 13.91 7.12
N PHE A 62 -7.14 12.71 7.10
CA PHE A 62 -6.86 12.01 5.85
C PHE A 62 -7.08 10.50 5.99
N SER A 63 -7.26 9.84 4.86
CA SER A 63 -7.38 8.39 4.80
C SER A 63 -6.60 7.86 3.60
N LYS A 64 -6.26 6.58 3.65
CA LYS A 64 -5.75 5.79 2.54
C LYS A 64 -6.59 4.55 2.38
N ILE A 65 -7.10 4.36 1.18
CA ILE A 65 -7.89 3.20 0.79
C ILE A 65 -7.21 2.56 -0.41
N GLY A 66 -6.64 1.37 -0.22
CA GLY A 66 -6.02 0.60 -1.30
C GLY A 66 -7.07 0.14 -2.29
N LEU A 67 -6.94 0.54 -3.55
CA LEU A 67 -7.79 0.08 -4.64
C LEU A 67 -7.24 -1.18 -5.29
N THR A 68 -5.93 -1.25 -5.42
CA THR A 68 -5.16 -2.39 -5.91
C THR A 68 -3.83 -2.48 -5.15
N ASN A 69 -2.95 -3.39 -5.53
CA ASN A 69 -1.63 -3.54 -4.91
C ASN A 69 -0.75 -2.28 -4.99
N ASN A 70 -0.97 -1.44 -6.01
CA ASN A 70 -0.16 -0.26 -6.27
C ASN A 70 -0.97 1.03 -6.39
N PHE A 71 -2.31 0.96 -6.40
CA PHE A 71 -3.17 2.13 -6.48
C PHE A 71 -3.93 2.33 -5.19
N SER A 72 -3.95 3.58 -4.72
CA SER A 72 -4.69 3.98 -3.52
C SER A 72 -5.50 5.24 -3.78
N PHE A 73 -6.69 5.32 -3.19
CA PHE A 73 -7.45 6.55 -3.04
C PHE A 73 -7.11 7.18 -1.69
N ARG A 74 -6.79 8.48 -1.69
CA ARG A 74 -6.29 9.18 -0.49
C ARG A 74 -7.10 10.44 -0.18
N PRO A 75 -8.39 10.31 0.18
CA PRO A 75 -9.18 11.48 0.54
C PRO A 75 -8.60 12.17 1.76
N ALA A 76 -8.61 13.51 1.75
CA ALA A 76 -8.22 14.32 2.88
C ALA A 76 -9.10 15.58 2.96
N ALA A 77 -9.28 16.07 4.17
CA ALA A 77 -9.90 17.37 4.44
C ALA A 77 -8.91 18.22 5.24
N THR A 78 -8.50 19.34 4.68
CA THR A 78 -7.61 20.31 5.30
C THR A 78 -8.46 21.49 5.76
N ILE A 79 -8.38 21.83 7.04
CA ILE A 79 -9.29 22.74 7.71
C ILE A 79 -8.48 23.83 8.44
N SER A 80 -8.70 25.10 8.04
CA SER A 80 -8.28 26.29 8.74
C SER A 80 -9.52 27.18 9.02
N ASP A 81 -9.53 28.42 8.66
CA ASP A 81 -10.75 29.26 8.63
C ASP A 81 -11.71 28.79 7.52
N LYS A 82 -11.19 28.14 6.50
CA LYS A 82 -11.90 27.52 5.39
C LYS A 82 -11.52 26.04 5.33
N ALA A 83 -12.19 25.27 4.47
CA ALA A 83 -11.84 23.87 4.26
C ALA A 83 -11.58 23.56 2.79
N VAL A 84 -10.62 22.68 2.54
CA VAL A 84 -10.34 22.11 1.22
C VAL A 84 -10.42 20.60 1.32
N LEU A 85 -11.25 20.01 0.47
CA LEU A 85 -11.36 18.57 0.32
C LEU A 85 -10.44 18.12 -0.83
N LEU A 86 -9.55 17.18 -0.55
CA LEU A 86 -8.60 16.61 -1.50
C LEU A 86 -9.03 15.19 -1.86
N LEU A 87 -9.11 14.87 -3.14
CA LEU A 87 -9.60 13.60 -3.67
C LEU A 87 -8.61 13.00 -4.69
N PRO A 88 -7.37 12.70 -4.30
CA PRO A 88 -6.38 12.14 -5.21
C PRO A 88 -6.45 10.62 -5.30
N VAL A 89 -6.04 10.08 -6.46
CA VAL A 89 -5.65 8.69 -6.66
C VAL A 89 -4.12 8.67 -6.84
N THR A 90 -3.45 7.76 -6.16
CA THR A 90 -1.99 7.66 -6.16
C THR A 90 -1.51 6.30 -6.62
N ILE A 91 -0.28 6.27 -7.14
CA ILE A 91 0.50 5.07 -7.36
C ILE A 91 1.48 4.95 -6.19
N ASP A 92 1.48 3.81 -5.54
CA ASP A 92 2.31 3.50 -4.38
C ASP A 92 3.49 2.60 -4.79
N PHE A 93 4.68 2.90 -4.26
CA PHE A 93 5.94 2.19 -4.55
C PHE A 93 6.56 1.60 -3.28
N PRO A 94 6.08 0.42 -2.80
CA PRO A 94 6.57 -0.16 -1.55
C PRO A 94 8.06 -0.51 -1.61
N ILE A 95 8.87 0.08 -0.74
CA ILE A 95 10.29 -0.25 -0.57
C ILE A 95 10.41 -1.29 0.54
N LYS A 96 11.03 -2.44 0.21
CA LYS A 96 11.28 -3.53 1.13
C LYS A 96 12.75 -3.55 1.54
N SER A 97 13.03 -3.77 2.80
CA SER A 97 14.37 -4.13 3.27
C SER A 97 14.46 -5.65 3.41
N SER A 98 15.43 -6.26 2.73
CA SER A 98 15.73 -7.68 2.85
C SER A 98 17.00 -7.84 3.68
N THR A 99 16.88 -8.36 4.90
CA THR A 99 18.04 -8.80 5.68
C THR A 99 18.16 -10.31 5.50
N ILE A 100 19.37 -10.82 5.29
CA ILE A 100 19.69 -12.21 4.91
C ILE A 100 19.10 -13.29 5.85
N PHE A 101 18.60 -12.91 7.02
CA PHE A 101 18.04 -13.82 8.03
C PHE A 101 16.68 -13.40 8.62
N ARG A 102 15.97 -12.44 8.01
CA ARG A 102 14.65 -12.01 8.49
C ARG A 102 13.70 -11.75 7.32
N GLU A 103 12.41 -11.92 7.58
CA GLU A 103 11.35 -11.62 6.63
C GLU A 103 11.49 -10.20 6.05
N SER A 104 11.23 -10.09 4.74
CA SER A 104 11.23 -8.80 4.07
C SER A 104 10.17 -7.90 4.69
N ARG A 105 10.60 -6.79 5.30
CA ARG A 105 9.69 -5.80 5.89
C ARG A 105 9.63 -4.56 5.02
N ILE A 106 8.43 -4.03 4.82
CA ILE A 106 8.23 -2.73 4.19
C ILE A 106 8.72 -1.67 5.16
N ILE A 107 9.62 -0.82 4.68
CA ILE A 107 10.20 0.27 5.47
C ILE A 107 9.66 1.64 5.07
N ALA A 108 9.22 1.79 3.82
CA ALA A 108 8.65 3.03 3.30
C ALA A 108 7.80 2.74 2.07
N ILE A 109 6.79 3.57 1.84
CA ILE A 109 5.92 3.51 0.67
C ILE A 109 5.83 4.91 0.06
N PRO A 110 6.79 5.31 -0.79
CA PRO A 110 6.64 6.51 -1.61
C PRO A 110 5.39 6.41 -2.48
N TYR A 111 4.76 7.55 -2.71
CA TYR A 111 3.60 7.65 -3.58
C TYR A 111 3.60 8.96 -4.38
N ILE A 112 2.94 8.93 -5.52
CA ILE A 112 2.66 10.10 -6.34
C ILE A 112 1.30 9.93 -7.01
N GLY A 113 0.59 11.02 -7.21
CA GLY A 113 -0.71 10.95 -7.87
C GLY A 113 -1.33 12.31 -8.12
N GLY A 114 -2.58 12.27 -8.48
CA GLY A 114 -3.35 13.47 -8.76
C GLY A 114 -4.85 13.22 -8.62
N GLY A 115 -5.59 14.29 -8.69
CA GLY A 115 -7.05 14.24 -8.53
C GLY A 115 -7.68 15.62 -8.55
N ALA A 116 -8.70 15.79 -7.72
CA ALA A 116 -9.41 17.04 -7.55
C ALA A 116 -9.22 17.59 -6.14
N ALA A 117 -9.08 18.91 -6.04
CA ALA A 117 -9.21 19.68 -4.81
C ALA A 117 -10.51 20.49 -4.90
N VAL A 118 -11.30 20.47 -3.83
CA VAL A 118 -12.56 21.20 -3.74
C VAL A 118 -12.47 22.18 -2.59
N SER A 119 -12.43 23.47 -2.90
CA SER A 119 -12.52 24.52 -1.89
C SER A 119 -13.99 24.72 -1.48
N THR A 120 -14.24 24.89 -0.18
CA THR A 120 -15.58 25.17 0.37
C THR A 120 -15.78 26.65 0.66
N ASP A 121 -15.01 27.52 0.01
CA ASP A 121 -15.16 28.97 0.12
C ASP A 121 -16.44 29.47 -0.55
N ASP A 122 -16.78 30.76 -0.40
CA ASP A 122 -17.99 31.39 -0.93
C ASP A 122 -18.19 31.18 -2.44
N ASN A 123 -17.08 30.89 -3.19
CA ASN A 123 -17.11 30.41 -4.56
C ASN A 123 -16.50 28.99 -4.59
N SER A 124 -17.31 27.97 -4.23
CA SER A 124 -16.87 26.57 -4.34
C SER A 124 -16.22 26.30 -5.69
N SER A 125 -14.91 26.06 -5.71
CA SER A 125 -14.18 25.73 -6.92
C SER A 125 -13.67 24.28 -6.85
N VAL A 126 -13.62 23.64 -8.01
CA VAL A 126 -13.06 22.31 -8.19
C VAL A 126 -11.86 22.44 -9.11
N GLU A 127 -10.70 22.16 -8.57
CA GLU A 127 -9.43 22.39 -9.25
C GLU A 127 -8.60 21.11 -9.32
N PHE A 128 -7.60 21.13 -10.17
CA PHE A 128 -6.67 20.01 -10.31
C PHE A 128 -5.73 19.96 -9.11
N LEU A 129 -5.47 18.73 -8.62
CA LEU A 129 -4.59 18.44 -7.49
C LEU A 129 -3.45 17.52 -7.94
N LEU A 130 -2.22 17.85 -7.59
CA LEU A 130 -1.10 16.92 -7.55
C LEU A 130 -0.72 16.61 -6.11
N THR A 131 -0.35 15.37 -5.83
CA THR A 131 0.10 14.93 -4.51
C THR A 131 1.27 13.99 -4.64
N GLY A 132 2.17 14.03 -3.68
CA GLY A 132 3.29 13.09 -3.58
C GLY A 132 3.84 13.06 -2.18
N GLY A 133 4.41 11.92 -1.78
CA GLY A 133 4.90 11.77 -0.42
C GLY A 133 5.38 10.37 -0.11
N VAL A 134 5.44 10.06 1.19
CA VAL A 134 5.88 8.78 1.70
C VAL A 134 5.08 8.38 2.93
N ASP A 135 4.64 7.13 2.98
CA ASP A 135 4.11 6.49 4.18
C ASP A 135 5.22 5.64 4.81
N ILE A 136 5.37 5.72 6.11
CA ILE A 136 6.33 4.96 6.90
C ILE A 136 5.54 4.12 7.90
N PRO A 137 5.50 2.78 7.73
CA PRO A 137 4.88 1.91 8.72
C PRO A 137 5.67 1.95 10.03
N LEU A 138 5.06 2.44 11.10
CA LEU A 138 5.67 2.51 12.43
C LEU A 138 5.44 1.21 13.21
N SER A 139 4.24 0.67 13.11
CA SER A 139 3.82 -0.63 13.67
C SER A 139 2.77 -1.27 12.76
N ASP A 140 2.17 -2.37 13.22
CA ASP A 140 1.05 -2.98 12.51
C ASP A 140 -0.20 -2.08 12.56
N GLU A 141 -0.38 -1.33 13.66
CA GLU A 141 -1.51 -0.44 13.86
C GLU A 141 -1.28 1.00 13.40
N PHE A 142 -0.02 1.45 13.25
CA PHE A 142 0.26 2.86 12.99
C PHE A 142 1.19 3.08 11.80
N SER A 143 0.89 4.10 11.02
CA SER A 143 1.73 4.61 9.94
C SER A 143 1.91 6.13 10.09
N ALA A 144 3.12 6.62 9.85
CA ALA A 144 3.36 8.05 9.65
C ALA A 144 3.26 8.37 8.16
N THR A 145 2.79 9.57 7.81
CA THR A 145 2.78 10.08 6.45
C THR A 145 3.41 11.46 6.39
N ALA A 146 4.18 11.69 5.33
CA ALA A 146 4.69 13.00 4.97
C ALA A 146 4.47 13.20 3.46
N GLY A 147 3.91 14.33 3.06
CA GLY A 147 3.59 14.57 1.65
C GLY A 147 3.45 16.05 1.32
N VAL A 148 3.51 16.33 0.03
CA VAL A 148 3.25 17.64 -0.54
C VAL A 148 2.01 17.54 -1.40
N ASP A 149 1.10 18.47 -1.20
CA ASP A 149 -0.11 18.63 -2.00
C ASP A 149 -0.03 19.97 -2.75
N VAL A 150 -0.29 19.96 -4.04
CA VAL A 150 -0.28 21.14 -4.91
C VAL A 150 -1.64 21.26 -5.57
N GLY A 151 -2.40 22.27 -5.20
CA GLY A 151 -3.69 22.64 -5.80
C GLY A 151 -3.50 23.76 -6.81
N PHE A 152 -4.11 23.60 -7.97
CA PHE A 152 -4.06 24.61 -9.05
C PHE A 152 -5.35 25.41 -9.05
N PHE A 153 -5.50 26.26 -8.02
CA PHE A 153 -6.58 27.23 -7.90
C PHE A 153 -6.26 28.48 -8.76
N ASP A 154 -6.94 29.59 -8.51
CA ASP A 154 -6.61 30.87 -9.16
C ASP A 154 -5.15 31.24 -8.92
N GLU A 155 -4.63 30.95 -7.73
CA GLU A 155 -3.23 30.87 -7.39
C GLU A 155 -2.84 29.42 -7.10
N THR A 156 -1.55 29.10 -7.24
CA THR A 156 -1.05 27.75 -6.92
C THR A 156 -0.85 27.62 -5.41
N ASP A 157 -1.64 26.77 -4.80
CA ASP A 157 -1.53 26.44 -3.39
C ASP A 157 -0.62 25.26 -3.15
N ILE A 158 0.30 25.39 -2.24
CA ILE A 158 1.26 24.33 -1.88
C ILE A 158 1.23 24.11 -0.39
N GLY A 159 0.93 22.87 0.02
CA GLY A 159 0.92 22.44 1.41
C GLY A 159 1.84 21.24 1.66
N LEU A 160 2.54 21.27 2.79
CA LEU A 160 3.29 20.15 3.34
C LEU A 160 2.44 19.47 4.41
N LYS A 161 2.04 18.24 4.17
CA LYS A 161 1.24 17.42 5.08
C LYS A 161 2.11 16.49 5.90
N LEU A 162 1.95 16.51 7.22
CA LEU A 162 2.57 15.57 8.16
C LEU A 162 1.50 15.01 9.09
N GLY A 163 1.52 13.68 9.29
CA GLY A 163 0.53 13.08 10.17
C GLY A 163 0.76 11.64 10.53
N ILE A 164 -0.15 11.10 11.34
CA ILE A 164 -0.17 9.72 11.82
C ILE A 164 -1.52 9.12 11.48
N GLY A 165 -1.52 7.90 10.96
CA GLY A 165 -2.70 7.12 10.63
C GLY A 165 -2.77 5.83 11.43
N TYR A 166 -3.98 5.41 11.77
CA TYR A 166 -4.30 4.11 12.34
C TYR A 166 -4.67 3.15 11.20
N ASN A 167 -3.96 2.03 11.13
CA ASN A 167 -4.13 0.99 10.11
C ASN A 167 -5.28 0.04 10.49
N PHE A 168 -6.06 -0.41 9.50
CA PHE A 168 -7.16 -1.36 9.68
C PHE A 168 -7.32 -2.29 8.47
#